data_bbfd8022096cac95dab62ef158f0479b
#
_entry.id   bbfd8022096cac95dab62ef158f0479b
#
_cell.length_a   1.000
_cell.length_b   1.000
_cell.length_c   1.000
_cell.angle_alpha   90.00
_cell.angle_beta   90.00
_cell.angle_gamma   90.00
#
_symmetry.space_group_name_H-M   'P 1'
#
loop_
_entity.id
_entity.type
_entity.pdbx_description
1 polymer ?
#
loop_
_entity_poly.entity_id
_entity_poly.type
_entity_poly.pdbx_seq_one_letter_code
_entity_poly.pdbx_strand_id
1 'polypeptide(L)'
;MNELRENPHNIADFLSRKEDFVDGMVEQIPSFMEAILEFWRNVGDVGYWHLEDSFDNITGVFGGDLFPTHDENIASKCGIYTDTIVLPDPYVRSIHVFKHYPKESKVYFLIKHALNLLKYKKLACTDAGNPAVVILPDLSNLEENGRDFIYEFSQQDALIHGSKIFGRKFENIDEFDEFCLSLNTVEKTIKAIKNKERVLFDSEWKDSLDIQIKRALKSNEMKAYGRTEPGLLFRMQTVGRMTVTNELLLKARQLSGTPIIEAATSWQFFNWKLEYDAEQAQKYYGSENLHITKGLTDLSKTDLPWLGNIPPESLLELRKQGALEEIRNILGHEIKELIKTNPTNCSRTRDQILQNIEQSFDRHRKKLDELKAKNWKFAGKDIGSWVVTGTLGIGAALTGEATWGLGAWIANEVMDAPKLREIPQRFRDLVDQNKQVKQSPVGMLFKASKS
;
A
#
# COMPACT_ATOMS: atom_id res chain seq x y z
N MET A 1 -1.77 13.69 -22.56
CA MET A 1 -0.92 13.25 -21.43
C MET A 1 -0.90 14.25 -20.28
N ASN A 2 -0.78 15.58 -20.50
CA ASN A 2 -0.86 16.54 -19.38
C ASN A 2 -2.22 16.51 -18.68
N GLU A 3 -3.32 16.45 -19.43
CA GLU A 3 -4.69 16.29 -18.92
C GLU A 3 -4.81 15.08 -17.97
N LEU A 4 -4.19 13.95 -18.33
CA LEU A 4 -4.20 12.73 -17.49
C LEU A 4 -3.29 12.81 -16.26
N ARG A 5 -2.26 13.65 -16.29
CA ARG A 5 -1.44 13.91 -15.08
C ARG A 5 -2.19 14.76 -14.06
N GLU A 6 -3.01 15.70 -14.54
CA GLU A 6 -3.81 16.59 -13.70
C GLU A 6 -5.07 15.88 -13.18
N ASN A 7 -5.65 14.98 -13.99
CA ASN A 7 -6.85 14.23 -13.62
C ASN A 7 -6.76 12.75 -14.02
N PRO A 8 -6.01 11.92 -13.26
CA PRO A 8 -5.79 10.51 -13.57
C PRO A 8 -7.05 9.65 -13.46
N HIS A 9 -8.12 10.12 -12.81
CA HIS A 9 -9.38 9.40 -12.70
C HIS A 9 -10.15 9.31 -14.01
N ASN A 10 -9.80 10.14 -15.00
CA ASN A 10 -10.55 10.32 -16.24
C ASN A 10 -9.96 9.60 -17.44
N ILE A 11 -9.18 8.51 -17.23
CA ILE A 11 -8.53 7.78 -18.33
C ILE A 11 -9.57 7.26 -19.33
N ALA A 12 -10.67 6.66 -18.84
CA ALA A 12 -11.70 6.09 -19.72
C ALA A 12 -12.39 7.16 -20.59
N ASP A 13 -12.75 8.30 -20.01
CA ASP A 13 -13.34 9.43 -20.72
C ASP A 13 -12.34 10.04 -21.73
N PHE A 14 -11.08 10.19 -21.36
CA PHE A 14 -10.02 10.62 -22.28
C PHE A 14 -9.92 9.70 -23.50
N LEU A 15 -9.88 8.39 -23.28
CA LEU A 15 -9.74 7.41 -24.36
C LEU A 15 -10.97 7.38 -25.28
N SER A 16 -12.17 7.53 -24.74
CA SER A 16 -13.41 7.56 -25.54
C SER A 16 -13.46 8.71 -26.56
N ARG A 17 -12.70 9.79 -26.33
CA ARG A 17 -12.60 10.98 -27.19
C ARG A 17 -11.41 10.95 -28.17
N LYS A 18 -10.58 9.90 -28.14
CA LYS A 18 -9.27 9.86 -28.83
C LYS A 18 -9.01 8.51 -29.50
N GLU A 19 -9.87 8.11 -30.44
CA GLU A 19 -9.77 6.79 -31.10
C GLU A 19 -8.44 6.60 -31.85
N ASP A 20 -8.00 7.60 -32.63
CA ASP A 20 -6.70 7.55 -33.34
C ASP A 20 -5.51 7.36 -32.37
N PHE A 21 -5.59 7.97 -31.18
CA PHE A 21 -4.59 7.77 -30.13
C PHE A 21 -4.61 6.35 -29.60
N VAL A 22 -5.79 5.77 -29.40
CA VAL A 22 -5.93 4.37 -28.94
C VAL A 22 -5.31 3.42 -29.95
N ASP A 23 -5.62 3.58 -31.23
CA ASP A 23 -5.09 2.71 -32.29
C ASP A 23 -3.57 2.82 -32.41
N GLY A 24 -3.01 4.03 -32.41
CA GLY A 24 -1.56 4.24 -32.42
C GLY A 24 -0.84 3.65 -31.19
N MET A 25 -1.48 3.69 -30.00
CA MET A 25 -0.91 3.06 -28.79
C MET A 25 -0.97 1.54 -28.85
N VAL A 26 -2.05 0.96 -29.38
CA VAL A 26 -2.20 -0.49 -29.52
C VAL A 26 -1.11 -1.10 -30.40
N GLU A 27 -0.75 -0.41 -31.50
CA GLU A 27 0.33 -0.85 -32.41
C GLU A 27 1.71 -0.92 -31.70
N GLN A 28 1.93 -0.09 -30.68
CA GLN A 28 3.20 -0.04 -29.95
C GLN A 28 3.29 -1.06 -28.79
N ILE A 29 2.15 -1.60 -28.33
CA ILE A 29 2.14 -2.51 -27.17
C ILE A 29 3.05 -3.73 -27.35
N PRO A 30 3.09 -4.44 -28.49
CA PRO A 30 3.95 -5.61 -28.64
C PRO A 30 5.43 -5.29 -28.43
N SER A 31 5.96 -4.27 -29.11
CA SER A 31 7.36 -3.85 -28.98
C SER A 31 7.70 -3.31 -27.61
N PHE A 32 6.76 -2.60 -26.96
CA PHE A 32 6.90 -2.13 -25.59
C PHE A 32 7.00 -3.31 -24.60
N MET A 33 6.13 -4.31 -24.74
CA MET A 33 6.15 -5.49 -23.86
C MET A 33 7.41 -6.35 -24.06
N GLU A 34 7.88 -6.48 -25.29
CA GLU A 34 9.14 -7.15 -25.58
C GLU A 34 10.32 -6.44 -24.92
N ALA A 35 10.41 -5.13 -25.05
CA ALA A 35 11.46 -4.33 -24.41
C ALA A 35 11.46 -4.45 -22.88
N ILE A 36 10.27 -4.45 -22.24
CA ILE A 36 10.15 -4.65 -20.78
C ILE A 36 10.63 -6.06 -20.37
N LEU A 37 10.22 -7.10 -21.09
CA LEU A 37 10.63 -8.47 -20.79
C LEU A 37 12.13 -8.65 -20.97
N GLU A 38 12.71 -8.08 -22.03
CA GLU A 38 14.15 -8.10 -22.26
C GLU A 38 14.91 -7.36 -21.16
N PHE A 39 14.44 -6.18 -20.76
CA PHE A 39 15.00 -5.43 -19.62
C PHE A 39 15.05 -6.30 -18.37
N TRP A 40 13.95 -6.92 -17.98
CA TRP A 40 13.92 -7.73 -16.77
C TRP A 40 14.73 -9.02 -16.84
N ARG A 41 14.85 -9.66 -18.01
CA ARG A 41 15.77 -10.80 -18.19
C ARG A 41 17.23 -10.41 -17.94
N ASN A 42 17.59 -9.17 -18.24
CA ASN A 42 18.96 -8.69 -18.07
C ASN A 42 19.27 -8.16 -16.66
N VAL A 43 18.27 -7.65 -15.91
CA VAL A 43 18.51 -6.95 -14.63
C VAL A 43 17.69 -7.48 -13.46
N GLY A 44 16.76 -8.40 -13.68
CA GLY A 44 15.85 -8.87 -12.62
C GLY A 44 16.60 -9.46 -11.43
N ASP A 45 17.60 -10.29 -11.67
CA ASP A 45 18.39 -10.93 -10.62
C ASP A 45 19.13 -9.91 -9.73
N VAL A 46 19.64 -8.82 -10.32
CA VAL A 46 20.36 -7.79 -9.56
C VAL A 46 19.48 -7.15 -8.49
N GLY A 47 18.21 -6.91 -8.81
CA GLY A 47 17.26 -6.36 -7.85
C GLY A 47 16.95 -7.33 -6.69
N TYR A 48 16.87 -8.61 -6.98
CA TYR A 48 16.69 -9.64 -5.95
C TYR A 48 17.90 -9.75 -5.05
N TRP A 49 19.12 -9.85 -5.60
CA TRP A 49 20.37 -9.92 -4.81
C TRP A 49 20.55 -8.71 -3.89
N HIS A 50 20.25 -7.50 -4.39
CA HIS A 50 20.34 -6.30 -3.57
C HIS A 50 19.44 -6.37 -2.32
N LEU A 51 18.25 -6.95 -2.44
CA LEU A 51 17.31 -7.07 -1.33
C LEU A 51 17.67 -8.25 -0.40
N GLU A 52 18.20 -9.34 -0.95
CA GLU A 52 18.68 -10.49 -0.17
C GLU A 52 19.85 -10.11 0.75
N ASP A 53 20.73 -9.21 0.32
CA ASP A 53 21.85 -8.71 1.13
C ASP A 53 21.40 -7.75 2.26
N SER A 54 20.14 -7.35 2.30
CA SER A 54 19.61 -6.36 3.25
C SER A 54 18.82 -7.00 4.40
N PHE A 55 19.39 -7.99 5.08
CA PHE A 55 18.73 -8.87 6.08
C PHE A 55 18.10 -8.14 7.27
N ASP A 56 18.66 -7.00 7.70
CA ASP A 56 18.19 -6.28 8.89
C ASP A 56 17.00 -5.34 8.59
N ASN A 57 16.61 -5.23 7.33
CA ASN A 57 15.54 -4.32 6.92
C ASN A 57 14.15 -4.97 7.02
N ILE A 58 13.16 -4.20 7.46
CA ILE A 58 11.75 -4.59 7.36
C ILE A 58 11.30 -4.40 5.92
N THR A 59 11.33 -5.49 5.14
CA THR A 59 10.90 -5.51 3.75
C THR A 59 9.42 -5.85 3.67
N GLY A 60 8.62 -4.97 3.06
CA GLY A 60 7.23 -5.25 2.72
C GLY A 60 7.13 -5.73 1.28
N VAL A 61 6.42 -6.81 1.00
CA VAL A 61 6.20 -7.34 -0.35
C VAL A 61 4.73 -7.18 -0.71
N PHE A 62 4.43 -6.28 -1.63
CA PHE A 62 3.06 -6.00 -2.03
C PHE A 62 2.54 -7.04 -3.01
N GLY A 63 1.33 -7.53 -2.73
CA GLY A 63 0.66 -8.52 -3.57
C GLY A 63 -0.83 -8.63 -3.24
N GLY A 64 -1.50 -9.57 -3.90
CA GLY A 64 -2.91 -9.85 -3.65
C GLY A 64 -3.89 -9.12 -4.56
N ASP A 65 -3.45 -8.11 -5.31
CA ASP A 65 -4.20 -7.47 -6.39
C ASP A 65 -3.46 -7.58 -7.70
N LEU A 66 -4.19 -7.99 -8.74
CA LEU A 66 -3.64 -8.04 -10.10
C LEU A 66 -3.51 -6.63 -10.70
N PHE A 67 -4.39 -5.73 -10.30
CA PHE A 67 -4.52 -4.40 -10.89
C PHE A 67 -4.74 -3.34 -9.80
N PRO A 68 -3.70 -2.95 -9.04
CA PRO A 68 -3.84 -1.86 -8.08
C PRO A 68 -4.33 -0.60 -8.80
N THR A 69 -5.18 0.17 -8.14
CA THR A 69 -5.64 1.44 -8.69
C THR A 69 -4.50 2.47 -8.63
N HIS A 70 -4.52 3.48 -9.51
CA HIS A 70 -3.53 4.56 -9.44
C HIS A 70 -3.68 5.43 -8.18
N ASP A 71 -4.80 5.31 -7.45
CA ASP A 71 -5.05 6.00 -6.18
C ASP A 71 -4.37 5.30 -5.00
N GLU A 72 -4.08 4.00 -5.13
CA GLU A 72 -3.44 3.23 -4.09
C GLU A 72 -1.96 3.61 -3.99
N ASN A 73 -1.59 4.21 -2.86
CA ASN A 73 -0.20 4.51 -2.53
C ASN A 73 0.23 3.68 -1.32
N ILE A 74 0.56 2.42 -1.58
CA ILE A 74 0.97 1.49 -0.53
C ILE A 74 2.24 1.95 0.18
N ALA A 75 3.13 2.68 -0.51
CA ALA A 75 4.33 3.23 0.09
C ALA A 75 4.00 4.33 1.12
N SER A 76 2.94 5.11 0.91
CA SER A 76 2.45 6.04 1.93
C SER A 76 1.92 5.29 3.15
N LYS A 77 1.11 4.26 2.94
CA LYS A 77 0.44 3.51 4.02
C LYS A 77 1.42 2.75 4.92
N CYS A 78 2.36 2.04 4.31
CA CYS A 78 3.30 1.17 5.03
C CYS A 78 4.71 1.73 5.16
N GLY A 79 5.08 2.73 4.37
CA GLY A 79 6.44 3.30 4.33
C GLY A 79 6.86 4.05 5.59
N ILE A 80 5.93 4.33 6.51
CA ILE A 80 6.24 4.82 7.86
C ILE A 80 6.70 3.70 8.80
N TYR A 81 6.57 2.43 8.38
CA TYR A 81 6.94 1.26 9.16
C TYR A 81 8.03 0.43 8.48
N THR A 82 7.92 0.18 7.18
CA THR A 82 8.86 -0.65 6.40
C THR A 82 10.07 0.15 5.95
N ASP A 83 11.23 -0.51 5.83
CA ASP A 83 12.42 0.10 5.22
C ASP A 83 12.32 0.12 3.70
N THR A 84 11.85 -0.96 3.10
CA THR A 84 11.65 -1.06 1.66
C THR A 84 10.33 -1.74 1.36
N ILE A 85 9.62 -1.25 0.35
CA ILE A 85 8.42 -1.90 -0.18
C ILE A 85 8.72 -2.38 -1.60
N VAL A 86 8.57 -3.68 -1.79
CA VAL A 86 8.70 -4.31 -3.11
C VAL A 86 7.33 -4.34 -3.79
N LEU A 87 7.24 -3.68 -4.93
CA LEU A 87 6.06 -3.67 -5.79
C LEU A 87 6.28 -4.59 -7.00
N PRO A 88 5.26 -5.30 -7.48
CA PRO A 88 5.37 -6.05 -8.72
C PRO A 88 5.45 -5.08 -9.90
N ASP A 89 6.21 -5.45 -10.95
CA ASP A 89 6.11 -4.75 -12.22
C ASP A 89 4.69 -4.92 -12.79
N PRO A 90 3.92 -3.84 -12.96
CA PRO A 90 2.52 -3.95 -13.33
C PRO A 90 2.32 -4.40 -14.78
N TYR A 91 3.28 -4.18 -15.66
CA TYR A 91 3.20 -4.58 -17.06
C TYR A 91 3.45 -6.08 -17.21
N VAL A 92 4.50 -6.60 -16.55
CA VAL A 92 4.80 -8.05 -16.55
C VAL A 92 3.66 -8.81 -15.89
N ARG A 93 3.14 -8.32 -14.76
CA ARG A 93 2.00 -8.94 -14.07
C ARG A 93 0.72 -8.96 -14.91
N SER A 94 0.50 -7.94 -15.73
CA SER A 94 -0.70 -7.79 -16.57
C SER A 94 -0.52 -8.25 -18.00
N ILE A 95 0.48 -9.07 -18.29
CA ILE A 95 0.83 -9.49 -19.66
C ILE A 95 -0.36 -10.14 -20.40
N HIS A 96 -1.22 -10.87 -19.69
CA HIS A 96 -2.43 -11.48 -20.26
C HIS A 96 -3.46 -10.44 -20.74
N VAL A 97 -3.54 -9.27 -20.07
CA VAL A 97 -4.40 -8.16 -20.51
C VAL A 97 -3.93 -7.63 -21.86
N PHE A 98 -2.62 -7.42 -22.01
CA PHE A 98 -2.04 -6.93 -23.25
C PHE A 98 -2.16 -7.92 -24.42
N LYS A 99 -2.29 -9.20 -24.12
CA LYS A 99 -2.50 -10.26 -25.14
C LYS A 99 -3.97 -10.40 -25.55
N HIS A 100 -4.90 -10.40 -24.60
CA HIS A 100 -6.25 -10.94 -24.79
C HIS A 100 -7.40 -9.94 -24.65
N TYR A 101 -7.18 -8.78 -24.04
CA TYR A 101 -8.25 -7.83 -23.77
C TYR A 101 -8.56 -6.93 -24.99
N PRO A 102 -9.74 -6.29 -25.04
CA PRO A 102 -10.07 -5.29 -26.05
C PRO A 102 -9.07 -4.12 -26.08
N LYS A 103 -8.95 -3.46 -27.25
CA LYS A 103 -7.96 -2.38 -27.49
C LYS A 103 -8.03 -1.25 -26.45
N GLU A 104 -9.24 -0.81 -26.12
CA GLU A 104 -9.47 0.27 -25.14
C GLU A 104 -8.98 -0.14 -23.74
N SER A 105 -9.24 -1.37 -23.35
CA SER A 105 -8.75 -1.91 -22.07
C SER A 105 -7.23 -2.00 -22.03
N LYS A 106 -6.59 -2.45 -23.11
CA LYS A 106 -5.12 -2.49 -23.21
C LYS A 106 -4.51 -1.11 -22.98
N VAL A 107 -5.00 -0.10 -23.68
CA VAL A 107 -4.50 1.27 -23.58
C VAL A 107 -4.81 1.87 -22.20
N TYR A 108 -6.00 1.59 -21.66
CA TYR A 108 -6.35 1.98 -20.30
C TYR A 108 -5.33 1.46 -19.27
N PHE A 109 -5.02 0.16 -19.30
CA PHE A 109 -4.06 -0.43 -18.38
C PHE A 109 -2.64 0.07 -18.60
N LEU A 110 -2.23 0.29 -19.87
CA LEU A 110 -0.94 0.87 -20.19
C LEU A 110 -0.74 2.23 -19.52
N ILE A 111 -1.72 3.13 -19.67
CA ILE A 111 -1.66 4.48 -19.08
C ILE A 111 -1.76 4.42 -17.55
N LYS A 112 -2.69 3.63 -17.01
CA LYS A 112 -2.87 3.44 -15.57
C LYS A 112 -1.58 3.01 -14.90
N HIS A 113 -0.90 2.01 -15.48
CA HIS A 113 0.36 1.51 -14.92
C HIS A 113 1.50 2.51 -15.04
N ALA A 114 1.57 3.28 -16.14
CA ALA A 114 2.54 4.36 -16.26
C ALA A 114 2.34 5.44 -15.18
N LEU A 115 1.10 5.83 -14.90
CA LEU A 115 0.77 6.78 -13.83
C LEU A 115 1.13 6.23 -12.45
N ASN A 116 0.88 4.95 -12.20
CA ASN A 116 1.28 4.29 -10.96
C ASN A 116 2.81 4.33 -10.76
N LEU A 117 3.58 3.96 -11.77
CA LEU A 117 5.05 3.99 -11.69
C LEU A 117 5.59 5.40 -11.43
N LEU A 118 4.97 6.42 -12.06
CA LEU A 118 5.36 7.82 -11.83
C LEU A 118 5.13 8.28 -10.39
N LYS A 119 4.12 7.78 -9.70
CA LYS A 119 3.89 8.06 -8.27
C LYS A 119 5.07 7.62 -7.41
N TYR A 120 5.63 6.44 -7.70
CA TYR A 120 6.71 5.85 -6.89
C TYR A 120 8.10 6.33 -7.30
N LYS A 121 8.24 7.07 -8.42
CA LYS A 121 9.55 7.47 -8.96
C LYS A 121 10.46 8.13 -7.92
N LYS A 122 9.96 9.08 -7.13
CA LYS A 122 10.76 9.77 -6.10
C LYS A 122 11.23 8.82 -4.99
N LEU A 123 10.40 7.85 -4.61
CA LEU A 123 10.70 6.88 -3.55
C LEU A 123 11.64 5.77 -4.02
N ALA A 124 11.62 5.46 -5.32
CA ALA A 124 12.47 4.45 -5.93
C ALA A 124 13.83 4.98 -6.37
N CYS A 125 13.92 6.29 -6.75
CA CYS A 125 15.13 6.91 -7.28
C CYS A 125 15.82 7.84 -6.26
N THR A 126 15.73 7.56 -4.96
CA THR A 126 16.38 8.35 -3.92
C THR A 126 17.80 7.84 -3.65
N ASP A 127 18.76 8.76 -3.44
CA ASP A 127 20.15 8.45 -3.11
C ASP A 127 20.36 8.00 -1.64
N ALA A 128 19.31 7.70 -0.92
CA ALA A 128 19.37 7.33 0.50
C ALA A 128 19.64 5.84 0.71
N GLY A 129 20.79 5.32 0.28
CA GLY A 129 21.25 3.95 0.59
C GLY A 129 20.27 2.80 0.29
N ASN A 130 19.11 2.79 0.96
CA ASN A 130 18.02 1.85 0.72
C ASN A 130 16.81 2.58 0.13
N PRO A 131 16.41 2.31 -1.12
CA PRO A 131 15.23 2.91 -1.72
C PRO A 131 13.96 2.51 -0.95
N ALA A 132 13.06 3.48 -0.75
CA ALA A 132 11.80 3.21 -0.05
C ALA A 132 10.87 2.29 -0.85
N VAL A 133 11.02 2.27 -2.17
CA VAL A 133 10.27 1.42 -3.10
C VAL A 133 11.23 0.77 -4.08
N VAL A 134 11.09 -0.53 -4.27
CA VAL A 134 11.77 -1.30 -5.33
C VAL A 134 10.68 -1.95 -6.18
N ILE A 135 10.81 -1.89 -7.49
CA ILE A 135 9.92 -2.56 -8.43
C ILE A 135 10.64 -3.79 -8.94
N LEU A 136 10.02 -4.97 -8.79
CA LEU A 136 10.55 -6.24 -9.29
C LEU A 136 9.46 -7.00 -10.05
N PRO A 137 9.80 -7.70 -11.11
CA PRO A 137 8.86 -8.60 -11.79
C PRO A 137 8.48 -9.77 -10.90
N ASP A 138 7.37 -10.41 -11.17
CA ASP A 138 7.06 -11.72 -10.61
C ASP A 138 7.83 -12.76 -11.40
N LEU A 139 8.67 -13.57 -10.73
CA LEU A 139 9.59 -14.54 -11.36
C LEU A 139 8.86 -15.57 -12.23
N SER A 140 7.66 -15.97 -11.80
CA SER A 140 6.78 -16.86 -12.58
C SER A 140 6.43 -16.33 -13.98
N ASN A 141 6.61 -15.04 -14.24
CA ASN A 141 6.37 -14.44 -15.55
C ASN A 141 7.64 -14.28 -16.41
N LEU A 142 8.82 -14.47 -15.83
CA LEU A 142 10.11 -14.33 -16.51
C LEU A 142 10.74 -15.68 -16.88
N GLU A 143 10.57 -16.68 -16.03
CA GLU A 143 11.13 -18.01 -16.24
C GLU A 143 10.16 -18.89 -17.03
N GLU A 144 10.67 -19.65 -17.98
CA GLU A 144 9.87 -20.55 -18.84
C GLU A 144 9.09 -21.60 -18.03
N ASN A 145 9.68 -22.10 -16.94
CA ASN A 145 9.10 -23.12 -16.07
C ASN A 145 8.54 -22.55 -14.73
N GLY A 146 8.83 -21.29 -14.39
CA GLY A 146 8.42 -20.69 -13.12
C GLY A 146 6.89 -20.61 -12.99
N ARG A 147 6.22 -20.35 -14.10
CA ARG A 147 4.77 -20.28 -14.19
C ARG A 147 4.11 -21.64 -13.97
N ASP A 148 4.68 -22.69 -14.56
CA ASP A 148 4.14 -24.05 -14.45
C ASP A 148 4.23 -24.55 -13.01
N PHE A 149 5.35 -24.34 -12.34
CA PHE A 149 5.54 -24.67 -10.94
C PHE A 149 4.50 -23.97 -10.02
N ILE A 150 4.34 -22.66 -10.13
CA ILE A 150 3.34 -21.93 -9.34
C ILE A 150 1.92 -22.41 -9.68
N TYR A 151 1.65 -22.68 -10.94
CA TYR A 151 0.35 -23.16 -11.39
C TYR A 151 0.04 -24.56 -10.82
N GLU A 152 0.97 -25.50 -10.78
CA GLU A 152 0.80 -26.81 -10.16
C GLU A 152 0.48 -26.71 -8.67
N PHE A 153 1.22 -25.88 -7.91
CA PHE A 153 0.90 -25.60 -6.51
C PHE A 153 -0.51 -25.02 -6.35
N SER A 154 -0.88 -24.11 -7.22
CA SER A 154 -2.17 -23.47 -7.18
C SER A 154 -3.32 -24.40 -7.51
N GLN A 155 -3.08 -25.39 -8.37
CA GLN A 155 -4.05 -26.48 -8.63
C GLN A 155 -4.26 -27.35 -7.38
N GLN A 156 -3.20 -27.70 -6.65
CA GLN A 156 -3.31 -28.47 -5.40
C GLN A 156 -4.14 -27.68 -4.35
N ASP A 157 -3.86 -26.40 -4.18
CA ASP A 157 -4.64 -25.53 -3.29
C ASP A 157 -6.10 -25.41 -3.73
N ALA A 158 -6.31 -25.35 -5.06
CA ALA A 158 -7.66 -25.29 -5.63
C ALA A 158 -8.46 -26.57 -5.39
N LEU A 159 -7.81 -27.75 -5.43
CA LEU A 159 -8.45 -29.01 -5.06
C LEU A 159 -8.91 -29.02 -3.59
N ILE A 160 -8.04 -28.55 -2.68
CA ILE A 160 -8.37 -28.45 -1.26
C ILE A 160 -9.55 -27.47 -1.08
N HIS A 161 -9.47 -26.29 -1.68
CA HIS A 161 -10.51 -25.26 -1.56
C HIS A 161 -11.83 -25.69 -2.21
N GLY A 162 -11.77 -26.25 -3.43
CA GLY A 162 -12.93 -26.81 -4.13
C GLY A 162 -13.60 -27.92 -3.33
N SER A 163 -12.80 -28.81 -2.72
CA SER A 163 -13.29 -29.86 -1.84
C SER A 163 -14.06 -29.29 -0.65
N LYS A 164 -13.57 -28.18 -0.07
CA LYS A 164 -14.28 -27.49 1.01
C LYS A 164 -15.56 -26.81 0.53
N ILE A 165 -15.57 -26.15 -0.65
CA ILE A 165 -16.77 -25.52 -1.22
C ILE A 165 -17.89 -26.57 -1.43
N PHE A 166 -17.55 -27.68 -2.11
CA PHE A 166 -18.54 -28.65 -2.57
C PHE A 166 -18.79 -29.79 -1.57
N GLY A 167 -18.01 -29.85 -0.47
CA GLY A 167 -18.15 -30.89 0.55
C GLY A 167 -17.85 -32.30 0.02
N ARG A 168 -16.94 -32.42 -0.98
CA ARG A 168 -16.47 -33.69 -1.54
C ARG A 168 -14.98 -33.63 -1.83
N LYS A 169 -14.29 -34.74 -1.69
CA LYS A 169 -12.87 -34.85 -2.07
C LYS A 169 -12.77 -35.01 -3.58
N PHE A 170 -11.78 -34.33 -4.17
CA PHE A 170 -11.33 -34.50 -5.55
C PHE A 170 -9.93 -35.08 -5.52
N GLU A 171 -9.67 -36.14 -6.32
CA GLU A 171 -8.38 -36.83 -6.33
C GLU A 171 -7.33 -36.08 -7.19
N ASN A 172 -7.78 -35.40 -8.24
CA ASN A 172 -6.93 -34.64 -9.16
C ASN A 172 -7.70 -33.48 -9.80
N ILE A 173 -6.97 -32.67 -10.57
CA ILE A 173 -7.54 -31.48 -11.20
C ILE A 173 -8.54 -31.83 -12.30
N ASP A 174 -8.34 -32.92 -13.01
CA ASP A 174 -9.24 -33.36 -14.09
C ASP A 174 -10.61 -33.73 -13.54
N GLU A 175 -10.66 -34.47 -12.43
CA GLU A 175 -11.92 -34.78 -11.74
C GLU A 175 -12.63 -33.50 -11.27
N PHE A 176 -11.89 -32.53 -10.77
CA PHE A 176 -12.45 -31.24 -10.37
C PHE A 176 -12.99 -30.46 -11.56
N ASP A 177 -12.27 -30.46 -12.68
CA ASP A 177 -12.66 -29.81 -13.92
C ASP A 177 -13.92 -30.46 -14.52
N GLU A 178 -13.98 -31.80 -14.60
CA GLU A 178 -15.17 -32.54 -15.06
C GLU A 178 -16.39 -32.26 -14.19
N PHE A 179 -16.20 -32.22 -12.86
CA PHE A 179 -17.26 -31.86 -11.95
C PHE A 179 -17.75 -30.42 -12.18
N CYS A 180 -16.87 -29.46 -12.29
CA CYS A 180 -17.21 -28.06 -12.58
C CYS A 180 -17.94 -27.92 -13.93
N LEU A 181 -17.49 -28.61 -14.98
CA LEU A 181 -18.16 -28.65 -16.29
C LEU A 181 -19.58 -29.23 -16.21
N SER A 182 -19.82 -30.23 -15.35
CA SER A 182 -21.14 -30.81 -15.13
C SER A 182 -22.16 -29.81 -14.55
N LEU A 183 -21.68 -28.75 -13.88
CA LEU A 183 -22.48 -27.68 -13.27
C LEU A 183 -22.79 -26.58 -14.31
N ASN A 184 -23.56 -26.92 -15.31
CA ASN A 184 -23.83 -26.12 -16.49
C ASN A 184 -24.96 -25.08 -16.35
N THR A 185 -25.62 -25.03 -15.18
CA THR A 185 -26.60 -23.97 -14.85
C THR A 185 -26.32 -23.37 -13.48
N VAL A 186 -26.76 -22.14 -13.26
CA VAL A 186 -26.59 -21.42 -11.98
C VAL A 186 -27.27 -22.20 -10.84
N GLU A 187 -28.47 -22.75 -11.09
CA GLU A 187 -29.22 -23.49 -10.10
C GLU A 187 -28.52 -24.77 -9.68
N LYS A 188 -27.97 -25.54 -10.65
CA LYS A 188 -27.19 -26.76 -10.37
C LYS A 188 -25.95 -26.42 -9.54
N THR A 189 -25.26 -25.33 -9.92
CA THR A 189 -24.07 -24.88 -9.23
C THR A 189 -24.35 -24.51 -7.78
N ILE A 190 -25.37 -23.70 -7.53
CA ILE A 190 -25.76 -23.30 -6.17
C ILE A 190 -26.16 -24.51 -5.33
N LYS A 191 -26.93 -25.47 -5.92
CA LYS A 191 -27.34 -26.72 -5.23
C LYS A 191 -26.14 -27.60 -4.87
N ALA A 192 -25.07 -27.58 -5.66
CA ALA A 192 -23.87 -28.36 -5.40
C ALA A 192 -23.02 -27.79 -4.26
N ILE A 193 -23.07 -26.47 -4.02
CA ILE A 193 -22.31 -25.81 -2.96
C ILE A 193 -22.82 -26.24 -1.58
N LYS A 194 -21.92 -26.75 -0.75
CA LYS A 194 -22.20 -27.14 0.64
C LYS A 194 -21.80 -26.06 1.63
N ASN A 195 -20.65 -25.41 1.41
CA ASN A 195 -20.11 -24.41 2.31
C ASN A 195 -20.06 -23.05 1.59
N LYS A 196 -21.10 -22.26 1.76
CA LYS A 196 -21.22 -20.93 1.12
C LYS A 196 -20.18 -19.93 1.62
N GLU A 197 -19.71 -20.08 2.84
CA GLU A 197 -18.67 -19.26 3.46
C GLU A 197 -17.29 -19.42 2.80
N ARG A 198 -17.11 -20.46 2.00
CA ARG A 198 -15.91 -20.69 1.19
C ARG A 198 -16.02 -20.12 -0.23
N VAL A 199 -17.15 -19.50 -0.57
CA VAL A 199 -17.37 -18.87 -1.87
C VAL A 199 -17.20 -17.37 -1.73
N LEU A 200 -16.21 -16.81 -2.42
CA LEU A 200 -15.92 -15.38 -2.38
C LEU A 200 -15.45 -14.90 -3.77
N PHE A 201 -16.32 -14.25 -4.54
CA PHE A 201 -15.96 -13.60 -5.80
C PHE A 201 -15.29 -12.24 -5.52
N ASP A 202 -15.97 -11.44 -4.71
CA ASP A 202 -15.51 -10.12 -4.30
C ASP A 202 -16.11 -9.80 -2.91
N SER A 203 -15.28 -9.32 -1.99
CA SER A 203 -15.70 -8.96 -0.63
C SER A 203 -16.71 -7.81 -0.59
N GLU A 204 -16.79 -7.01 -1.64
CA GLU A 204 -17.73 -5.89 -1.76
C GLU A 204 -19.09 -6.31 -2.32
N TRP A 205 -19.18 -7.47 -2.95
CA TRP A 205 -20.44 -7.95 -3.49
C TRP A 205 -21.33 -8.51 -2.36
N LYS A 206 -22.41 -7.79 -2.08
CA LYS A 206 -23.37 -8.16 -1.00
C LYS A 206 -24.65 -8.83 -1.54
N ASP A 207 -24.74 -8.96 -2.85
CA ASP A 207 -25.89 -9.60 -3.52
C ASP A 207 -25.98 -11.09 -3.18
N SER A 208 -27.13 -11.71 -3.50
CA SER A 208 -27.29 -13.16 -3.43
C SER A 208 -26.33 -13.89 -4.38
N LEU A 209 -25.97 -15.12 -4.05
CA LEU A 209 -24.95 -15.90 -4.77
C LEU A 209 -25.30 -16.09 -6.25
N ASP A 210 -26.57 -16.23 -6.60
CA ASP A 210 -27.02 -16.35 -8.00
C ASP A 210 -26.74 -15.07 -8.80
N ILE A 211 -26.92 -13.89 -8.20
CA ILE A 211 -26.61 -12.61 -8.81
C ILE A 211 -25.09 -12.46 -8.97
N GLN A 212 -24.32 -12.83 -7.95
CA GLN A 212 -22.85 -12.79 -8.01
C GLN A 212 -22.32 -13.70 -9.12
N ILE A 213 -22.80 -14.92 -9.25
CA ILE A 213 -22.42 -15.86 -10.32
C ILE A 213 -22.76 -15.25 -11.69
N LYS A 214 -23.99 -14.74 -11.88
CA LYS A 214 -24.39 -14.12 -13.14
C LYS A 214 -23.55 -12.89 -13.50
N ARG A 215 -23.11 -12.10 -12.50
CA ARG A 215 -22.19 -10.96 -12.69
C ARG A 215 -20.80 -11.45 -13.10
N ALA A 216 -20.25 -12.45 -12.40
CA ALA A 216 -18.93 -12.99 -12.69
C ALA A 216 -18.86 -13.64 -14.09
N LEU A 217 -19.91 -14.31 -14.55
CA LEU A 217 -20.00 -14.88 -15.91
C LEU A 217 -19.92 -13.80 -17.02
N LYS A 218 -20.23 -12.54 -16.72
CA LYS A 218 -20.15 -11.42 -17.65
C LYS A 218 -18.80 -10.71 -17.62
N SER A 219 -17.87 -11.14 -16.78
CA SER A 219 -16.54 -10.53 -16.66
C SER A 219 -15.72 -10.67 -17.95
N ASN A 220 -14.72 -9.82 -18.12
CA ASN A 220 -13.84 -9.87 -19.28
C ASN A 220 -13.00 -11.15 -19.32
N GLU A 221 -12.65 -11.67 -18.16
CA GLU A 221 -11.92 -12.94 -17.99
C GLU A 221 -12.73 -14.10 -18.57
N MET A 222 -14.02 -14.21 -18.20
CA MET A 222 -14.88 -15.26 -18.71
C MET A 222 -15.14 -15.13 -20.21
N LYS A 223 -15.32 -13.91 -20.72
CA LYS A 223 -15.45 -13.66 -22.16
C LYS A 223 -14.19 -14.06 -22.92
N ALA A 224 -13.02 -13.73 -22.40
CA ALA A 224 -11.75 -14.13 -23.02
C ALA A 224 -11.52 -15.64 -23.02
N TYR A 225 -12.05 -16.34 -22.01
CA TYR A 225 -11.97 -17.81 -21.92
C TYR A 225 -12.92 -18.54 -22.86
N GLY A 226 -13.95 -17.85 -23.38
CA GLY A 226 -14.92 -18.41 -24.33
C GLY A 226 -15.82 -19.50 -23.76
N ARG A 227 -15.99 -19.58 -22.43
CA ARG A 227 -16.81 -20.56 -21.72
C ARG A 227 -17.88 -19.86 -20.88
N THR A 228 -19.00 -20.53 -20.69
CA THR A 228 -20.18 -19.97 -20.00
C THR A 228 -20.71 -20.84 -18.88
N GLU A 229 -20.13 -22.01 -18.64
CA GLU A 229 -20.55 -22.93 -17.60
C GLU A 229 -20.30 -22.33 -16.20
N PRO A 230 -21.36 -22.14 -15.38
CA PRO A 230 -21.22 -21.49 -14.08
C PRO A 230 -20.27 -22.22 -13.11
N GLY A 231 -20.15 -23.54 -13.20
CA GLY A 231 -19.22 -24.30 -12.36
C GLY A 231 -17.75 -23.99 -12.65
N LEU A 232 -17.39 -23.68 -13.90
CA LEU A 232 -16.01 -23.31 -14.27
C LEU A 232 -15.54 -22.00 -13.63
N LEU A 233 -16.45 -21.08 -13.28
CA LEU A 233 -16.10 -19.89 -12.50
C LEU A 233 -15.37 -20.25 -11.21
N PHE A 234 -15.84 -21.29 -10.50
CA PHE A 234 -15.26 -21.70 -9.23
C PHE A 234 -13.85 -22.24 -9.41
N ARG A 235 -13.65 -23.06 -10.43
CA ARG A 235 -12.32 -23.56 -10.80
C ARG A 235 -11.36 -22.43 -11.18
N MET A 236 -11.77 -21.58 -12.10
CA MET A 236 -10.93 -20.47 -12.60
C MET A 236 -10.59 -19.47 -11.50
N GLN A 237 -11.58 -19.07 -10.73
CA GLN A 237 -11.38 -18.13 -9.64
C GLN A 237 -10.47 -18.71 -8.57
N THR A 238 -10.70 -19.96 -8.15
CA THR A 238 -9.90 -20.57 -7.09
C THR A 238 -8.45 -20.74 -7.53
N VAL A 239 -8.19 -21.30 -8.72
CA VAL A 239 -6.82 -21.42 -9.24
C VAL A 239 -6.18 -20.05 -9.39
N GLY A 240 -6.86 -19.07 -10.00
CA GLY A 240 -6.31 -17.75 -10.21
C GLY A 240 -5.97 -17.02 -8.89
N ARG A 241 -6.84 -17.09 -7.89
CA ARG A 241 -6.59 -16.47 -6.58
C ARG A 241 -5.48 -17.17 -5.81
N MET A 242 -5.41 -18.51 -5.88
CA MET A 242 -4.32 -19.27 -5.26
C MET A 242 -2.99 -19.03 -5.96
N THR A 243 -2.98 -18.83 -7.28
CA THR A 243 -1.75 -18.45 -8.03
C THR A 243 -1.19 -17.12 -7.51
N VAL A 244 -2.01 -16.08 -7.41
CA VAL A 244 -1.59 -14.77 -6.87
C VAL A 244 -1.09 -14.89 -5.42
N THR A 245 -1.75 -15.72 -4.61
CA THR A 245 -1.35 -15.93 -3.21
C THR A 245 -0.02 -16.68 -3.10
N ASN A 246 0.17 -17.73 -3.90
CA ASN A 246 1.41 -18.50 -3.92
C ASN A 246 2.60 -17.69 -4.44
N GLU A 247 2.41 -16.87 -5.47
CA GLU A 247 3.43 -15.93 -5.95
C GLU A 247 3.85 -14.95 -4.84
N LEU A 248 2.89 -14.38 -4.14
CA LEU A 248 3.18 -13.45 -3.04
C LEU A 248 3.97 -14.14 -1.92
N LEU A 249 3.55 -15.34 -1.51
CA LEU A 249 4.22 -16.11 -0.46
C LEU A 249 5.64 -16.50 -0.87
N LEU A 250 5.83 -16.96 -2.10
CA LEU A 250 7.15 -17.32 -2.63
C LEU A 250 8.09 -16.10 -2.64
N LYS A 251 7.62 -14.98 -3.19
CA LYS A 251 8.37 -13.73 -3.25
C LYS A 251 8.70 -13.17 -1.86
N ALA A 252 7.73 -13.18 -0.95
CA ALA A 252 7.95 -12.76 0.42
C ALA A 252 8.98 -13.66 1.14
N ARG A 253 8.94 -14.97 0.87
CA ARG A 253 9.92 -15.92 1.41
C ARG A 253 11.33 -15.67 0.88
N GLN A 254 11.48 -15.50 -0.43
CA GLN A 254 12.77 -15.21 -1.07
C GLN A 254 13.41 -13.93 -0.54
N LEU A 255 12.62 -12.89 -0.34
CA LEU A 255 13.07 -11.59 0.13
C LEU A 255 13.08 -11.44 1.67
N SER A 256 12.86 -12.51 2.42
CA SER A 256 12.67 -12.48 3.88
C SER A 256 11.69 -11.39 4.33
N GLY A 257 10.73 -11.08 3.46
CA GLY A 257 9.81 -9.95 3.58
C GLY A 257 8.44 -10.34 4.15
N THR A 258 7.68 -9.31 4.48
CA THR A 258 6.30 -9.43 5.00
C THR A 258 5.30 -9.19 3.86
N PRO A 259 4.35 -10.10 3.61
CA PRO A 259 3.29 -9.88 2.66
C PRO A 259 2.45 -8.65 3.02
N ILE A 260 2.21 -7.77 2.06
CA ILE A 260 1.29 -6.63 2.18
C ILE A 260 0.11 -6.87 1.26
N ILE A 261 -1.07 -7.05 1.83
CA ILE A 261 -2.31 -7.37 1.10
C ILE A 261 -3.36 -6.34 1.48
N GLU A 262 -3.75 -5.52 0.52
CA GLU A 262 -4.70 -4.44 0.72
C GLU A 262 -6.14 -4.88 0.44
N ALA A 263 -6.38 -5.65 -0.63
CA ALA A 263 -7.72 -6.09 -0.99
C ALA A 263 -8.26 -7.13 -0.02
N ALA A 264 -9.47 -6.90 0.51
CA ALA A 264 -10.09 -7.80 1.46
C ALA A 264 -10.36 -9.20 0.87
N THR A 265 -10.69 -9.28 -0.43
CA THR A 265 -10.85 -10.55 -1.14
C THR A 265 -9.53 -11.34 -1.16
N SER A 266 -8.43 -10.71 -1.55
CA SER A 266 -7.10 -11.34 -1.59
C SER A 266 -6.61 -11.73 -0.20
N TRP A 267 -6.89 -10.89 0.82
CA TRP A 267 -6.60 -11.21 2.21
C TRP A 267 -7.31 -12.49 2.67
N GLN A 268 -8.56 -12.68 2.27
CA GLN A 268 -9.30 -13.89 2.64
C GLN A 268 -8.73 -15.15 1.97
N PHE A 269 -8.31 -15.07 0.69
CA PHE A 269 -7.65 -16.19 0.01
C PHE A 269 -6.28 -16.50 0.62
N PHE A 270 -5.52 -15.48 1.01
CA PHE A 270 -4.28 -15.64 1.76
C PHE A 270 -4.49 -16.39 3.08
N ASN A 271 -5.51 -16.02 3.86
CA ASN A 271 -5.85 -16.72 5.10
C ASN A 271 -6.24 -18.18 4.84
N TRP A 272 -7.02 -18.45 3.81
CA TRP A 272 -7.37 -19.83 3.45
C TRP A 272 -6.14 -20.63 3.02
N LYS A 273 -5.22 -20.04 2.27
CA LYS A 273 -3.95 -20.69 1.92
C LYS A 273 -3.14 -21.02 3.18
N LEU A 274 -3.01 -20.09 4.11
CA LEU A 274 -2.32 -20.35 5.37
C LEU A 274 -3.04 -21.43 6.22
N GLU A 275 -4.37 -21.50 6.16
CA GLU A 275 -5.13 -22.61 6.79
C GLU A 275 -4.78 -23.98 6.18
N TYR A 276 -4.46 -24.02 4.87
CA TYR A 276 -4.09 -25.26 4.17
C TYR A 276 -2.61 -25.62 4.36
N ASP A 277 -1.78 -24.65 4.70
CA ASP A 277 -0.34 -24.78 4.90
C ASP A 277 0.06 -24.36 6.31
N ALA A 278 0.14 -25.34 7.23
CA ALA A 278 0.44 -25.10 8.64
C ALA A 278 1.85 -24.52 8.86
N GLU A 279 2.83 -24.84 8.01
CA GLU A 279 4.20 -24.30 8.11
C GLU A 279 4.21 -22.80 7.79
N GLN A 280 3.52 -22.38 6.73
CA GLN A 280 3.37 -20.97 6.40
C GLN A 280 2.53 -20.22 7.45
N ALA A 281 1.49 -20.86 8.00
CA ALA A 281 0.71 -20.27 9.08
C ALA A 281 1.57 -19.95 10.31
N GLN A 282 2.45 -20.85 10.74
CA GLN A 282 3.36 -20.62 11.85
C GLN A 282 4.30 -19.42 11.58
N LYS A 283 4.77 -19.27 10.33
CA LYS A 283 5.67 -18.19 9.95
C LYS A 283 4.99 -16.81 9.97
N TYR A 284 3.76 -16.70 9.46
CA TYR A 284 3.15 -15.40 9.22
C TYR A 284 2.11 -14.98 10.27
N TYR A 285 1.29 -15.89 10.81
CA TYR A 285 0.25 -15.50 11.76
C TYR A 285 0.74 -14.93 13.08
N GLY A 286 1.96 -15.31 13.53
CA GLY A 286 2.59 -14.73 14.70
C GLY A 286 3.45 -13.49 14.41
N SER A 287 3.53 -13.05 13.16
CA SER A 287 4.42 -11.96 12.75
C SER A 287 3.88 -10.59 13.14
N GLU A 288 4.62 -9.86 13.96
CA GLU A 288 4.31 -8.46 14.30
C GLU A 288 4.22 -7.59 13.04
N ASN A 289 5.15 -7.78 12.09
CA ASN A 289 5.18 -7.02 10.85
C ASN A 289 3.92 -7.22 10.01
N LEU A 290 3.38 -8.44 9.93
CA LEU A 290 2.13 -8.72 9.20
C LEU A 290 0.94 -7.98 9.85
N HIS A 291 0.85 -8.02 11.17
CA HIS A 291 -0.22 -7.35 11.91
C HIS A 291 -0.17 -5.83 11.77
N ILE A 292 1.03 -5.24 11.87
CA ILE A 292 1.18 -3.78 11.75
C ILE A 292 0.93 -3.32 10.32
N THR A 293 1.50 -3.97 9.30
CA THR A 293 1.26 -3.60 7.90
C THR A 293 -0.20 -3.76 7.50
N LYS A 294 -0.86 -4.84 7.95
CA LYS A 294 -2.30 -5.04 7.74
C LYS A 294 -3.13 -3.97 8.46
N GLY A 295 -2.80 -3.66 9.72
CA GLY A 295 -3.45 -2.61 10.50
C GLY A 295 -3.35 -1.24 9.82
N LEU A 296 -2.17 -0.86 9.34
CA LEU A 296 -1.96 0.41 8.63
C LEU A 296 -2.75 0.49 7.30
N THR A 297 -2.78 -0.61 6.53
CA THR A 297 -3.57 -0.65 5.29
C THR A 297 -5.08 -0.56 5.55
N ASP A 298 -5.58 -1.19 6.61
CA ASP A 298 -7.00 -1.11 6.97
C ASP A 298 -7.36 0.27 7.53
N LEU A 299 -6.55 0.84 8.42
CA LEU A 299 -6.75 2.17 8.99
C LEU A 299 -6.74 3.28 7.92
N SER A 300 -5.92 3.11 6.88
CA SER A 300 -5.89 4.08 5.77
C SER A 300 -7.19 4.16 4.98
N LYS A 301 -8.02 3.11 5.04
CA LYS A 301 -9.32 3.06 4.36
C LYS A 301 -10.48 3.57 5.23
N THR A 302 -10.29 3.63 6.54
CA THR A 302 -11.36 3.92 7.49
C THR A 302 -11.04 5.11 8.39
N ASP A 303 -10.26 4.90 9.42
CA ASP A 303 -10.08 5.85 10.52
C ASP A 303 -8.98 6.88 10.27
N LEU A 304 -7.97 6.53 9.45
CA LEU A 304 -6.79 7.35 9.17
C LEU A 304 -6.51 7.51 7.66
N PRO A 305 -7.43 8.09 6.86
CA PRO A 305 -7.28 8.19 5.41
C PRO A 305 -6.02 8.97 4.97
N TRP A 306 -5.49 9.85 5.82
CA TRP A 306 -4.25 10.58 5.55
C TRP A 306 -3.01 9.66 5.40
N LEU A 307 -3.03 8.44 5.98
CA LEU A 307 -1.95 7.46 5.79
C LEU A 307 -1.74 7.11 4.30
N GLY A 308 -2.83 7.08 3.51
CA GLY A 308 -2.76 6.84 2.08
C GLY A 308 -2.23 8.01 1.25
N ASN A 309 -2.13 9.20 1.86
CA ASN A 309 -1.81 10.46 1.19
C ASN A 309 -0.55 11.15 1.72
N ILE A 310 0.30 10.43 2.47
CA ILE A 310 1.58 11.02 2.95
C ILE A 310 2.44 11.37 1.72
N PRO A 311 2.84 12.64 1.57
CA PRO A 311 3.68 13.05 0.44
C PRO A 311 5.02 12.30 0.44
N PRO A 312 5.54 11.87 -0.75
CA PRO A 312 6.83 11.21 -0.86
C PRO A 312 7.97 11.96 -0.17
N GLU A 313 7.97 13.28 -0.25
CA GLU A 313 8.97 14.14 0.39
C GLU A 313 8.95 14.00 1.91
N SER A 314 7.76 13.89 2.50
CA SER A 314 7.61 13.71 3.95
C SER A 314 8.10 12.33 4.41
N LEU A 315 7.84 11.27 3.62
CA LEU A 315 8.38 9.95 3.90
C LEU A 315 9.91 9.91 3.81
N LEU A 316 10.48 10.54 2.79
CA LEU A 316 11.94 10.63 2.62
C LEU A 316 12.58 11.45 3.75
N GLU A 317 11.94 12.51 4.19
CA GLU A 317 12.42 13.32 5.32
C GLU A 317 12.41 12.53 6.63
N LEU A 318 11.32 11.80 6.93
CA LEU A 318 11.24 10.90 8.08
C LEU A 318 12.39 9.87 8.09
N ARG A 319 12.74 9.32 6.94
CA ARG A 319 13.82 8.35 6.79
C ARG A 319 15.20 8.99 7.01
N LYS A 320 15.46 10.14 6.39
CA LYS A 320 16.72 10.88 6.56
C LYS A 320 17.00 11.28 8.00
N GLN A 321 15.96 11.50 8.78
CA GLN A 321 16.07 11.85 10.20
C GLN A 321 16.17 10.63 11.12
N GLY A 322 16.15 9.41 10.59
CA GLY A 322 16.17 8.19 11.41
C GLY A 322 14.90 7.97 12.23
N ALA A 323 13.78 8.58 11.83
CA ALA A 323 12.55 8.62 12.59
C ALA A 323 11.74 7.31 12.56
N LEU A 324 12.07 6.36 11.67
CA LEU A 324 11.31 5.12 11.52
C LEU A 324 11.31 4.27 12.77
N GLU A 325 12.42 4.20 13.50
CA GLU A 325 12.50 3.39 14.73
C GLU A 325 11.57 3.91 15.82
N GLU A 326 11.51 5.23 16.03
CA GLU A 326 10.57 5.83 16.99
C GLU A 326 9.11 5.56 16.59
N ILE A 327 8.80 5.68 15.29
CA ILE A 327 7.46 5.38 14.78
C ILE A 327 7.12 3.91 14.98
N ARG A 328 8.05 2.98 14.70
CA ARG A 328 7.88 1.54 14.94
C ARG A 328 7.57 1.23 16.39
N ASN A 329 8.28 1.87 17.30
CA ASN A 329 8.04 1.71 18.74
C ASN A 329 6.65 2.20 19.15
N ILE A 330 6.16 3.28 18.54
CA ILE A 330 4.79 3.77 18.77
C ILE A 330 3.77 2.76 18.24
N LEU A 331 3.92 2.35 16.98
CA LEU A 331 2.98 1.44 16.33
C LEU A 331 2.94 0.07 16.99
N GLY A 332 4.11 -0.47 17.37
CA GLY A 332 4.28 -1.81 17.96
C GLY A 332 3.97 -1.89 19.46
N HIS A 333 3.65 -0.77 20.13
CA HIS A 333 3.37 -0.77 21.56
C HIS A 333 2.20 -1.72 21.89
N GLU A 334 2.45 -2.69 22.78
CA GLU A 334 1.52 -3.75 23.20
C GLU A 334 1.09 -4.76 22.12
N ILE A 335 1.49 -4.59 20.85
CA ILE A 335 1.09 -5.48 19.76
C ILE A 335 1.58 -6.90 19.96
N LYS A 336 2.82 -7.09 20.42
CA LYS A 336 3.40 -8.43 20.69
C LYS A 336 2.57 -9.26 21.66
N GLU A 337 2.07 -8.65 22.72
CA GLU A 337 1.24 -9.34 23.71
C GLU A 337 -0.14 -9.70 23.16
N LEU A 338 -0.73 -8.83 22.34
CA LEU A 338 -1.99 -9.11 21.66
C LEU A 338 -1.88 -10.28 20.70
N ILE A 339 -0.79 -10.37 19.93
CA ILE A 339 -0.53 -11.46 18.99
C ILE A 339 -0.35 -12.79 19.74
N LYS A 340 0.37 -12.82 20.85
CA LYS A 340 0.53 -14.03 21.66
C LYS A 340 -0.81 -14.62 22.11
N THR A 341 -1.77 -13.77 22.44
CA THR A 341 -3.10 -14.21 22.90
C THR A 341 -4.03 -14.62 21.77
N ASN A 342 -3.90 -13.97 20.59
CA ASN A 342 -4.72 -14.29 19.42
C ASN A 342 -3.99 -13.91 18.12
N PRO A 343 -3.16 -14.81 17.59
CA PRO A 343 -2.28 -14.53 16.45
C PRO A 343 -3.02 -14.31 15.11
N THR A 344 -4.30 -14.63 15.01
CA THR A 344 -5.07 -14.46 13.77
C THR A 344 -5.97 -13.22 13.78
N ASN A 345 -6.11 -12.54 14.92
CA ASN A 345 -7.01 -11.40 15.07
C ASN A 345 -6.34 -10.06 14.73
N CYS A 346 -6.16 -9.79 13.45
CA CYS A 346 -5.62 -8.52 12.97
C CYS A 346 -6.50 -7.30 13.28
N SER A 347 -7.81 -7.48 13.47
CA SER A 347 -8.70 -6.36 13.84
C SER A 347 -8.36 -5.79 15.21
N ARG A 348 -8.09 -6.65 16.20
CA ARG A 348 -7.69 -6.21 17.54
C ARG A 348 -6.37 -5.45 17.53
N THR A 349 -5.40 -5.91 16.76
CA THR A 349 -4.12 -5.21 16.62
C THR A 349 -4.25 -3.90 15.85
N ARG A 350 -5.14 -3.82 14.85
CA ARG A 350 -5.51 -2.58 14.16
C ARG A 350 -6.03 -1.52 15.15
N ASP A 351 -6.96 -1.90 16.01
CA ASP A 351 -7.55 -1.00 17.00
C ASP A 351 -6.48 -0.50 18.01
N GLN A 352 -5.55 -1.37 18.40
CA GLN A 352 -4.41 -0.97 19.25
C GLN A 352 -3.48 0.01 18.54
N ILE A 353 -3.18 -0.21 17.25
CA ILE A 353 -2.36 0.72 16.46
C ILE A 353 -3.03 2.09 16.38
N LEU A 354 -4.34 2.16 16.13
CA LEU A 354 -5.11 3.39 16.14
C LEU A 354 -4.95 4.13 17.46
N GLN A 355 -5.17 3.42 18.57
CA GLN A 355 -5.04 4.00 19.91
C GLN A 355 -3.61 4.52 20.18
N ASN A 356 -2.59 3.80 19.75
CA ASN A 356 -1.18 4.21 19.90
C ASN A 356 -0.88 5.52 19.15
N ILE A 357 -1.38 5.66 17.93
CA ILE A 357 -1.24 6.88 17.12
C ILE A 357 -1.97 8.05 17.78
N GLU A 358 -3.23 7.87 18.18
CA GLU A 358 -4.05 8.91 18.84
C GLU A 358 -3.40 9.41 20.13
N GLN A 359 -2.97 8.51 21.02
CA GLN A 359 -2.27 8.86 22.25
C GLN A 359 -0.97 9.64 21.99
N SER A 360 -0.24 9.28 20.93
CA SER A 360 0.98 9.97 20.54
C SER A 360 0.68 11.37 20.01
N PHE A 361 -0.38 11.54 19.24
CA PHE A 361 -0.84 12.85 18.77
C PHE A 361 -1.35 13.73 19.90
N ASP A 362 -2.06 13.18 20.88
CA ASP A 362 -2.52 13.93 22.05
C ASP A 362 -1.35 14.39 22.92
N ARG A 363 -0.35 13.55 23.13
CA ARG A 363 0.90 13.93 23.82
C ARG A 363 1.63 15.05 23.07
N HIS A 364 1.70 14.95 21.73
CA HIS A 364 2.32 15.97 20.90
C HIS A 364 1.54 17.29 20.97
N ARG A 365 0.21 17.25 20.90
CA ARG A 365 -0.67 18.44 21.05
C ARG A 365 -0.45 19.13 22.39
N LYS A 366 -0.43 18.37 23.50
CA LYS A 366 -0.12 18.90 24.84
C LYS A 366 1.24 19.59 24.87
N LYS A 367 2.30 19.00 24.30
CA LYS A 367 3.62 19.65 24.21
C LYS A 367 3.56 20.97 23.45
N LEU A 368 2.81 21.04 22.34
CA LEU A 368 2.62 22.30 21.60
C LEU A 368 1.85 23.34 22.43
N ASP A 369 0.83 22.92 23.16
CA ASP A 369 0.02 23.82 24.01
C ASP A 369 0.84 24.29 25.23
N GLU A 370 1.67 23.45 25.81
CA GLU A 370 2.64 23.84 26.87
C GLU A 370 3.65 24.88 26.34
N LEU A 371 4.13 24.74 25.09
CA LEU A 371 4.99 25.75 24.47
C LEU A 371 4.25 27.07 24.25
N LYS A 372 2.97 27.02 23.87
CA LYS A 372 2.14 28.23 23.72
C LYS A 372 1.87 28.89 25.06
N ALA A 373 1.61 28.11 26.13
CA ALA A 373 1.29 28.58 27.45
C ALA A 373 2.47 29.18 28.23
N LYS A 374 3.72 28.84 27.85
CA LYS A 374 4.91 29.47 28.39
C LYS A 374 4.85 30.96 28.10
N ASN A 375 4.93 31.80 29.16
CA ASN A 375 4.90 33.27 29.07
C ASN A 375 6.14 33.82 28.33
N TRP A 376 6.14 33.71 27.00
CA TRP A 376 7.16 34.27 26.13
C TRP A 376 6.81 35.73 25.78
N LYS A 377 7.07 36.63 26.71
CA LYS A 377 6.76 38.04 26.52
C LYS A 377 7.94 38.74 25.84
N PHE A 378 7.63 39.44 24.77
CA PHE A 378 8.53 40.38 24.11
C PHE A 378 7.84 41.72 24.00
N ALA A 379 8.45 42.78 24.53
CA ALA A 379 7.87 44.11 24.58
C ALA A 379 6.41 44.11 25.15
N GLY A 380 6.16 43.35 26.22
CA GLY A 380 4.84 43.25 26.86
C GLY A 380 3.81 42.34 26.16
N LYS A 381 4.08 41.84 24.96
CA LYS A 381 3.16 40.95 24.21
C LYS A 381 3.62 39.49 24.24
N ASP A 382 2.66 38.58 24.34
CA ASP A 382 2.90 37.15 24.27
C ASP A 382 3.18 36.74 22.80
N ILE A 383 4.41 36.28 22.51
CA ILE A 383 4.82 35.82 21.18
C ILE A 383 4.82 34.33 21.05
N GLY A 384 4.62 33.58 22.14
CA GLY A 384 4.67 32.12 22.13
C GLY A 384 3.69 31.51 21.15
N SER A 385 2.46 31.98 21.11
CA SER A 385 1.43 31.52 20.18
C SER A 385 1.79 31.80 18.73
N TRP A 386 2.35 32.95 18.43
CA TRP A 386 2.74 33.33 17.04
C TRP A 386 3.90 32.52 16.49
N VAL A 387 4.88 32.22 17.32
CA VAL A 387 6.00 31.34 16.92
C VAL A 387 5.53 29.91 16.69
N VAL A 388 4.69 29.39 17.58
CA VAL A 388 4.18 28.01 17.49
C VAL A 388 3.23 27.86 16.29
N THR A 389 2.41 28.82 15.98
CA THR A 389 1.51 28.81 14.80
C THR A 389 2.25 29.08 13.48
N GLY A 390 3.48 29.62 13.53
CA GLY A 390 4.25 29.96 12.34
C GLY A 390 3.85 31.30 11.71
N THR A 391 3.08 32.14 12.40
CA THR A 391 2.68 33.48 11.92
C THR A 391 3.82 34.50 11.98
N LEU A 392 4.88 34.22 12.74
CA LEU A 392 6.15 34.98 12.69
C LEU A 392 7.15 34.24 11.77
N GLY A 393 7.57 34.88 10.71
CA GLY A 393 8.59 34.36 9.80
C GLY A 393 9.94 34.17 10.53
N ILE A 394 10.37 32.92 10.64
CA ILE A 394 11.60 32.53 11.37
C ILE A 394 12.85 33.22 10.78
N GLY A 395 12.89 33.47 9.48
CA GLY A 395 14.01 34.13 8.81
C GLY A 395 14.23 35.59 9.24
N ALA A 396 13.18 36.36 9.36
CA ALA A 396 13.23 37.76 9.75
C ALA A 396 13.66 37.94 11.22
N ALA A 397 13.37 36.97 12.07
CA ALA A 397 13.72 37.03 13.49
C ALA A 397 15.17 36.63 13.78
N LEU A 398 15.80 35.81 12.91
CA LEU A 398 17.17 35.29 13.11
C LEU A 398 18.25 36.16 12.47
N THR A 399 17.93 36.89 11.40
CA THR A 399 18.93 37.65 10.63
C THR A 399 19.10 39.08 11.12
N GLY A 400 18.26 39.58 12.01
CA GLY A 400 18.28 40.99 12.46
C GLY A 400 17.84 41.99 11.37
N GLU A 401 17.56 41.52 10.17
CA GLU A 401 16.94 42.28 9.09
C GLU A 401 15.43 42.29 9.27
N ALA A 402 14.98 43.10 10.22
CA ALA A 402 13.56 43.37 10.44
C ALA A 402 12.99 44.10 9.23
N THR A 403 12.63 43.38 8.21
CA THR A 403 11.87 43.91 7.10
C THR A 403 10.44 44.18 7.54
N TRP A 404 10.14 45.47 7.76
CA TRP A 404 8.85 46.17 7.67
C TRP A 404 7.66 45.80 8.60
N GLY A 405 7.62 44.63 9.24
CA GLY A 405 6.49 44.32 10.15
C GLY A 405 6.84 44.40 11.64
N LEU A 406 8.01 43.89 12.02
CA LEU A 406 8.48 43.87 13.40
C LEU A 406 9.25 45.14 13.78
N GLY A 407 9.99 45.74 12.85
CA GLY A 407 10.80 46.94 13.12
C GLY A 407 9.95 48.18 13.43
N ALA A 408 8.86 48.39 12.70
CA ALA A 408 7.96 49.51 12.94
C ALA A 408 7.14 49.33 14.24
N TRP A 409 6.91 48.10 14.65
CA TRP A 409 6.16 47.78 15.85
C TRP A 409 7.04 47.86 17.14
N ILE A 410 8.31 47.50 17.03
CA ILE A 410 9.28 47.61 18.12
C ILE A 410 9.65 49.08 18.41
N ALA A 411 9.70 49.94 17.39
CA ALA A 411 10.08 51.34 17.55
C ALA A 411 9.09 52.22 18.29
N ASN A 412 7.80 51.82 18.36
CA ASN A 412 6.75 52.64 18.95
C ASN A 412 6.37 52.30 20.42
N GLU A 413 6.97 51.27 21.04
CA GLU A 413 6.56 50.85 22.41
C GLU A 413 7.74 50.56 23.38
N VAL A 414 8.96 51.06 23.12
CA VAL A 414 10.10 50.80 24.02
C VAL A 414 10.29 51.91 25.03
N MET A 415 9.64 51.78 26.22
CA MET A 415 10.07 52.58 27.39
C MET A 415 10.42 51.74 28.65
N ASP A 416 10.19 50.43 28.68
CA ASP A 416 10.62 49.59 29.79
C ASP A 416 11.03 48.16 29.31
N ALA A 417 12.08 48.08 28.46
CA ALA A 417 12.52 46.80 27.93
C ALA A 417 13.58 46.15 28.83
N PRO A 418 13.51 44.83 29.11
CA PRO A 418 14.61 44.05 29.69
C PRO A 418 15.79 44.06 28.70
N LYS A 419 17.00 44.07 29.24
CA LYS A 419 18.26 44.24 28.50
C LYS A 419 18.29 43.51 27.17
N LEU A 420 18.43 44.21 26.08
CA LEU A 420 18.49 43.75 24.68
C LEU A 420 19.39 42.53 24.40
N ARG A 421 20.31 42.18 25.30
CA ARG A 421 21.21 41.03 25.21
C ARG A 421 20.56 39.68 25.58
N GLU A 422 19.51 39.64 26.40
CA GLU A 422 18.90 38.40 26.86
C GLU A 422 17.73 37.94 25.96
N ILE A 423 17.10 38.83 25.27
CA ILE A 423 15.95 38.57 24.41
C ILE A 423 16.28 37.67 23.22
N PRO A 424 17.38 37.89 22.47
CA PRO A 424 17.69 37.02 21.34
C PRO A 424 17.89 35.55 21.72
N GLN A 425 18.47 35.29 22.88
CA GLN A 425 18.72 33.91 23.32
C GLN A 425 17.41 33.21 23.69
N ARG A 426 16.57 33.79 24.51
CA ARG A 426 15.28 33.20 24.89
C ARG A 426 14.35 32.99 23.69
N PHE A 427 14.40 33.91 22.73
CA PHE A 427 13.66 33.78 21.48
C PHE A 427 14.21 32.64 20.61
N ARG A 428 15.52 32.48 20.51
CA ARG A 428 16.18 31.34 19.86
C ARG A 428 15.75 30.04 20.55
N ASP A 429 15.82 29.97 21.88
CA ASP A 429 15.43 28.81 22.66
C ASP A 429 13.97 28.41 22.39
N LEU A 430 13.03 29.37 22.25
CA LEU A 430 11.64 29.08 21.88
C LEU A 430 11.53 28.53 20.46
N VAL A 431 12.22 29.17 19.51
CA VAL A 431 12.22 28.72 18.10
C VAL A 431 12.80 27.33 18.00
N ASP A 432 13.91 27.06 18.70
CA ASP A 432 14.57 25.77 18.70
C ASP A 432 13.70 24.68 19.36
N GLN A 433 13.08 24.95 20.50
CA GLN A 433 12.11 24.05 21.14
C GLN A 433 10.91 23.76 20.24
N ASN A 434 10.33 24.80 19.63
CA ASN A 434 9.21 24.62 18.70
C ASN A 434 9.64 23.80 17.45
N LYS A 435 10.83 24.06 16.93
CA LYS A 435 11.43 23.31 15.82
C LYS A 435 11.64 21.84 16.19
N GLN A 436 12.24 21.58 17.36
CA GLN A 436 12.44 20.22 17.87
C GLN A 436 11.12 19.46 18.02
N VAL A 437 10.08 20.08 18.62
CA VAL A 437 8.78 19.42 18.77
C VAL A 437 8.12 19.15 17.42
N LYS A 438 8.14 20.12 16.50
CA LYS A 438 7.53 19.97 15.15
C LYS A 438 8.32 19.02 14.23
N GLN A 439 9.61 18.94 14.40
CA GLN A 439 10.51 18.03 13.64
C GLN A 439 10.69 16.68 14.31
N SER A 440 10.07 16.44 15.47
CA SER A 440 10.02 15.09 16.02
C SER A 440 9.24 14.15 15.08
N PRO A 441 9.53 12.85 15.07
CA PRO A 441 8.81 11.88 14.25
C PRO A 441 7.29 11.99 14.41
N VAL A 442 6.79 12.07 15.64
CA VAL A 442 5.37 12.28 15.93
C VAL A 442 4.87 13.63 15.39
N GLY A 443 5.67 14.69 15.48
CA GLY A 443 5.32 16.02 14.98
C GLY A 443 5.18 16.05 13.45
N MET A 444 6.02 15.30 12.74
CA MET A 444 5.96 15.18 11.28
C MET A 444 4.72 14.36 10.84
N LEU A 445 4.42 13.24 11.52
CA LEU A 445 3.19 12.48 11.29
C LEU A 445 1.94 13.31 11.61
N PHE A 446 1.95 14.03 12.72
CA PHE A 446 0.85 14.92 13.09
C PHE A 446 0.63 16.05 12.08
N LYS A 447 1.70 16.57 11.46
CA LYS A 447 1.60 17.53 10.37
C LYS A 447 0.99 16.87 9.12
N ALA A 448 1.44 15.70 8.75
CA ALA A 448 0.89 14.94 7.62
C ALA A 448 -0.59 14.58 7.81
N SER A 449 -1.04 14.35 9.04
CA SER A 449 -2.45 14.07 9.34
C SER A 449 -3.38 15.28 9.18
N LYS A 450 -2.82 16.50 9.02
CA LYS A 450 -3.59 17.75 8.85
C LYS A 450 -3.49 18.33 7.44
N SER A 451 -2.64 17.81 6.60
CA SER A 451 -2.52 18.17 5.19
C SER A 451 -3.56 17.44 4.33
#